data_e0151978934a3bd9131e5f72c34d07a6
#
_entry.id   e0151978934a3bd9131e5f72c34d07a6
#
_cell.length_a   1.000
_cell.length_b   1.000
_cell.length_c   1.000
_cell.angle_alpha   90.00
_cell.angle_beta   90.00
_cell.angle_gamma   90.00
#
_symmetry.space_group_name_H-M   'P 1'
#
loop_
_entity.id
_entity.type
_entity.pdbx_description
1 polymer ?
#
loop_
_entity_poly.entity_id
_entity_poly.type
_entity_poly.pdbx_seq_one_letter_code
_entity_poly.pdbx_strand_id
1 'polypeptide(L)'
;MSDNERHASAAGLLLRAAVALVALVGGLSAARAQEIEPREFVPAPSGTNINIFFYLHGSNTSYYTTTGHKISNSSLDVNLGLERFVHYQNVGNMPAGVQILQLFGSESGGRVGGSSLGSTFGAANTALSAFIWPYANPALNQYLVVAGFLYPPVGSYDKRQSLNLASSLSGWQGWTGDLQIGWDQGIGPNFSYDASLDVRFFGDTTGPIQPTIPLSVRNHKNSDLRAQLWLNWAWTRAFSTSIGYEGFFGGESYFDNPIQLGGRGHTNTGASREHRLRAAASMFLSPQFQLLLEGNHDIARGGGFKQQFGLVLRTLYIF
;
A
#
# COMPACT_ATOMS: atom_id res chain seq x y z
N MET A 1 19.30 -44.97 -2.08
CA MET A 1 19.19 -43.55 -2.36
C MET A 1 20.61 -43.03 -2.56
N SER A 2 20.97 -42.67 -3.76
CA SER A 2 22.31 -42.20 -4.11
C SER A 2 22.60 -40.81 -3.51
N ASP A 3 23.87 -40.50 -3.27
CA ASP A 3 24.24 -39.14 -2.75
C ASP A 3 23.72 -38.01 -3.63
N ASN A 4 23.60 -38.23 -4.94
CA ASN A 4 22.99 -37.27 -5.88
C ASN A 4 21.50 -37.00 -5.59
N GLU A 5 20.72 -37.99 -5.12
CA GLU A 5 19.31 -37.80 -4.78
C GLU A 5 19.15 -37.01 -3.47
N ARG A 6 20.08 -37.17 -2.53
CA ARG A 6 20.09 -36.42 -1.26
C ARG A 6 20.46 -34.95 -1.49
N HIS A 7 21.42 -34.67 -2.36
CA HIS A 7 21.81 -33.29 -2.72
C HIS A 7 20.72 -32.59 -3.51
N ALA A 8 20.03 -33.26 -4.42
CA ALA A 8 18.89 -32.71 -5.16
C ALA A 8 17.69 -32.42 -4.23
N SER A 9 17.42 -33.28 -3.24
CA SER A 9 16.37 -33.08 -2.24
C SER A 9 16.69 -31.92 -1.29
N ALA A 10 17.91 -31.79 -0.81
CA ALA A 10 18.34 -30.70 0.08
C ALA A 10 18.34 -29.34 -0.65
N ALA A 11 18.81 -29.30 -1.90
CA ALA A 11 18.76 -28.12 -2.75
C ALA A 11 17.30 -27.68 -3.04
N GLY A 12 16.41 -28.64 -3.28
CA GLY A 12 14.99 -28.38 -3.47
C GLY A 12 14.29 -27.85 -2.20
N LEU A 13 14.71 -28.32 -1.01
CA LEU A 13 14.17 -27.86 0.27
C LEU A 13 14.68 -26.44 0.61
N LEU A 14 15.97 -26.18 0.39
CA LEU A 14 16.57 -24.86 0.57
C LEU A 14 16.00 -23.83 -0.41
N LEU A 15 15.75 -24.24 -1.64
CA LEU A 15 15.13 -23.38 -2.64
C LEU A 15 13.68 -23.05 -2.29
N ARG A 16 12.89 -24.03 -1.80
CA ARG A 16 11.51 -23.81 -1.33
C ARG A 16 11.47 -22.91 -0.10
N ALA A 17 12.40 -23.07 0.85
CA ALA A 17 12.52 -22.20 2.02
C ALA A 17 12.94 -20.76 1.63
N ALA A 18 13.86 -20.62 0.69
CA ALA A 18 14.28 -19.32 0.18
C ALA A 18 13.19 -18.63 -0.62
N VAL A 19 12.46 -19.37 -1.46
CA VAL A 19 11.30 -18.85 -2.22
C VAL A 19 10.17 -18.42 -1.29
N ALA A 20 9.88 -19.17 -0.23
CA ALA A 20 8.92 -18.74 0.80
C ALA A 20 9.34 -17.43 1.46
N LEU A 21 10.64 -17.18 1.65
CA LEU A 21 11.17 -15.93 2.23
C LEU A 21 11.01 -14.74 1.26
N VAL A 22 11.14 -14.96 -0.06
CA VAL A 22 11.03 -13.91 -1.11
C VAL A 22 9.65 -13.31 -1.23
N ALA A 23 8.67 -14.17 -1.22
CA ALA A 23 7.27 -13.78 -1.34
C ALA A 23 6.76 -12.95 -0.16
N LEU A 24 7.51 -12.99 0.92
CA LEU A 24 7.14 -12.45 2.21
C LEU A 24 7.34 -10.93 2.32
N VAL A 25 8.15 -10.32 1.46
CA VAL A 25 8.61 -8.93 1.65
C VAL A 25 8.00 -7.94 0.66
N GLY A 26 7.50 -8.38 -0.48
CA GLY A 26 7.08 -7.51 -1.59
C GLY A 26 5.76 -6.73 -1.41
N GLY A 27 5.07 -6.85 -0.29
CA GLY A 27 3.69 -6.34 -0.15
C GLY A 27 3.50 -5.03 0.63
N LEU A 28 4.54 -4.48 1.27
CA LEU A 28 4.33 -3.48 2.32
C LEU A 28 4.22 -2.04 1.84
N SER A 29 4.96 -1.63 0.82
CA SER A 29 5.10 -0.20 0.50
C SER A 29 4.05 0.32 -0.47
N ALA A 30 3.66 -0.47 -1.47
CA ALA A 30 2.68 -0.05 -2.47
C ALA A 30 1.25 0.10 -1.91
N ALA A 31 0.96 -0.55 -0.77
CA ALA A 31 -0.33 -0.49 -0.14
C ALA A 31 -0.66 0.90 0.45
N ARG A 32 0.35 1.67 0.85
CA ARG A 32 0.15 2.93 1.59
C ARG A 32 -0.20 4.15 0.74
N ALA A 33 0.17 4.17 -0.54
CA ALA A 33 -0.11 5.31 -1.41
C ALA A 33 -1.60 5.52 -1.74
N GLN A 34 -2.47 4.58 -1.34
CA GLN A 34 -3.91 4.60 -1.60
C GLN A 34 -4.75 4.63 -0.31
N GLU A 35 -4.13 4.84 0.84
CA GLU A 35 -4.88 5.05 2.07
C GLU A 35 -5.69 6.34 1.94
N ILE A 36 -7.00 6.26 2.18
CA ILE A 36 -7.85 7.46 2.23
C ILE A 36 -7.68 8.16 3.57
N GLU A 37 -7.80 9.47 3.53
CA GLU A 37 -7.77 10.35 4.69
C GLU A 37 -9.19 10.78 5.09
N PRO A 38 -9.38 11.25 6.33
CA PRO A 38 -10.67 11.78 6.76
C PRO A 38 -11.19 12.88 5.84
N ARG A 39 -12.42 12.76 5.36
CA ARG A 39 -13.12 13.72 4.49
C ARG A 39 -12.49 13.90 3.11
N GLU A 40 -11.74 12.91 2.64
CA GLU A 40 -11.07 12.98 1.33
C GLU A 40 -12.04 13.02 0.15
N PHE A 41 -13.25 12.49 0.31
CA PHE A 41 -14.23 12.39 -0.79
C PHE A 41 -15.14 13.59 -0.93
N VAL A 42 -14.92 14.65 -0.17
CA VAL A 42 -15.61 15.93 -0.39
C VAL A 42 -14.93 16.69 -1.53
N PRO A 43 -15.61 16.96 -2.65
CA PRO A 43 -14.99 17.62 -3.79
C PRO A 43 -14.64 19.08 -3.47
N ALA A 44 -13.47 19.53 -3.95
CA ALA A 44 -13.15 20.95 -3.96
C ALA A 44 -13.74 21.64 -5.18
N PRO A 45 -13.91 22.98 -5.15
CA PRO A 45 -14.37 23.75 -6.31
C PRO A 45 -13.50 23.53 -7.55
N SER A 46 -14.11 23.61 -8.73
CA SER A 46 -13.38 23.54 -10.01
C SER A 46 -12.32 24.65 -10.11
N GLY A 47 -11.15 24.31 -10.61
CA GLY A 47 -9.98 25.20 -10.68
C GLY A 47 -9.07 25.13 -9.45
N THR A 48 -9.47 24.45 -8.39
CA THR A 48 -8.64 24.31 -7.18
C THR A 48 -7.45 23.39 -7.45
N ASN A 49 -6.28 23.82 -7.01
CA ASN A 49 -5.07 23.00 -6.94
C ASN A 49 -4.74 22.72 -5.47
N ILE A 50 -4.33 21.50 -5.17
CA ILE A 50 -3.92 21.11 -3.83
C ILE A 50 -2.58 20.38 -3.92
N ASN A 51 -1.64 20.82 -3.10
CA ASN A 51 -0.39 20.10 -2.85
C ASN A 51 -0.48 19.49 -1.47
N ILE A 52 -0.16 18.20 -1.36
CA ILE A 52 -0.22 17.44 -0.12
C ILE A 52 1.11 16.71 0.06
N PHE A 53 1.73 16.92 1.21
CA PHE A 53 2.91 16.17 1.59
C PHE A 53 2.61 15.32 2.83
N PHE A 54 3.01 14.05 2.79
CA PHE A 54 2.93 13.12 3.90
C PHE A 54 4.33 12.69 4.32
N TYR A 55 4.54 12.62 5.62
CA TYR A 55 5.61 11.84 6.22
C TYR A 55 4.99 10.66 6.96
N LEU A 56 5.42 9.44 6.62
CA LEU A 56 4.94 8.20 7.19
C LEU A 56 6.09 7.50 7.92
N HIS A 57 5.90 7.22 9.19
CA HIS A 57 6.80 6.41 10.00
C HIS A 57 6.09 5.14 10.45
N GLY A 58 6.76 3.99 10.38
CA GLY A 58 6.21 2.72 10.85
C GLY A 58 7.29 1.88 11.53
N SER A 59 7.00 1.39 12.73
CA SER A 59 7.82 0.42 13.43
C SER A 59 7.09 -0.92 13.52
N ASN A 60 7.73 -1.95 13.01
CA ASN A 60 7.21 -3.30 12.94
C ASN A 60 8.13 -4.21 13.75
N THR A 61 7.57 -4.95 14.72
CA THR A 61 8.35 -5.77 15.67
C THR A 61 8.05 -7.26 15.57
N SER A 62 7.23 -7.66 14.62
CA SER A 62 6.90 -9.05 14.39
C SER A 62 6.51 -9.29 12.93
N TYR A 63 6.78 -10.50 12.46
CA TYR A 63 6.41 -11.00 11.15
C TYR A 63 5.41 -12.16 11.31
N TYR A 64 4.44 -12.24 10.42
CA TYR A 64 3.45 -13.33 10.40
C TYR A 64 3.46 -14.03 9.06
N THR A 65 3.41 -15.36 9.06
CA THR A 65 3.20 -16.15 7.83
C THR A 65 1.78 -15.92 7.30
N THR A 66 1.52 -16.33 6.07
CA THR A 66 0.18 -16.26 5.46
C THR A 66 -0.86 -17.09 6.24
N THR A 67 -0.42 -18.12 6.95
CA THR A 67 -1.25 -18.94 7.86
C THR A 67 -1.47 -18.28 9.23
N GLY A 68 -0.86 -17.11 9.48
CA GLY A 68 -1.00 -16.37 10.75
C GLY A 68 -0.03 -16.80 11.86
N HIS A 69 0.96 -17.66 11.55
CA HIS A 69 1.99 -18.04 12.53
C HIS A 69 3.00 -16.89 12.71
N LYS A 70 3.25 -16.50 13.97
CA LYS A 70 4.21 -15.45 14.32
C LYS A 70 5.64 -15.96 14.23
N ILE A 71 6.50 -15.23 13.52
CA ILE A 71 7.95 -15.45 13.52
C ILE A 71 8.59 -14.41 14.44
N SER A 72 9.15 -14.90 15.56
CA SER A 72 9.86 -14.08 16.55
C SER A 72 11.17 -13.52 15.97
N ASN A 73 11.79 -12.54 16.68
CA ASN A 73 13.03 -11.88 16.25
C ASN A 73 12.92 -11.32 14.83
N SER A 74 11.82 -10.62 14.56
CA SER A 74 11.52 -9.97 13.28
C SER A 74 11.26 -8.49 13.51
N SER A 75 11.82 -7.65 12.65
CA SER A 75 11.67 -6.19 12.72
C SER A 75 11.73 -5.54 11.34
N LEU A 76 11.14 -4.36 11.20
CA LEU A 76 11.25 -3.50 10.03
C LEU A 76 10.87 -2.08 10.42
N ASP A 77 11.73 -1.12 10.15
CA ASP A 77 11.45 0.31 10.26
C ASP A 77 11.20 0.91 8.87
N VAL A 78 10.16 1.73 8.77
CA VAL A 78 9.70 2.35 7.53
C VAL A 78 9.67 3.86 7.74
N ASN A 79 10.30 4.61 6.82
CA ASN A 79 10.28 6.07 6.77
C ASN A 79 10.04 6.51 5.34
N LEU A 80 8.85 7.03 5.06
CA LEU A 80 8.44 7.38 3.70
C LEU A 80 7.95 8.82 3.64
N GLY A 81 8.21 9.48 2.51
CA GLY A 81 7.55 10.69 2.07
C GLY A 81 6.60 10.36 0.93
N LEU A 82 5.44 11.00 0.91
CA LEU A 82 4.53 10.95 -0.23
C LEU A 82 4.18 12.38 -0.62
N GLU A 83 4.51 12.74 -1.86
CA GLU A 83 4.08 13.97 -2.49
C GLU A 83 2.87 13.68 -3.36
N ARG A 84 1.82 14.50 -3.24
CA ARG A 84 0.57 14.37 -3.99
C ARG A 84 0.14 15.75 -4.50
N PHE A 85 0.00 15.88 -5.79
CA PHE A 85 -0.59 17.04 -6.43
C PHE A 85 -1.96 16.69 -7.00
N VAL A 86 -2.96 17.52 -6.74
CA VAL A 86 -4.36 17.32 -7.17
C VAL A 86 -4.85 18.55 -7.89
N HIS A 87 -5.48 18.37 -9.04
CA HIS A 87 -6.19 19.42 -9.77
C HIS A 87 -7.67 19.05 -9.90
N TYR A 88 -8.55 19.94 -9.43
CA TYR A 88 -10.00 19.77 -9.54
C TYR A 88 -10.55 20.53 -10.73
N GLN A 89 -11.47 19.89 -11.43
CA GLN A 89 -12.20 20.46 -12.58
C GLN A 89 -13.60 19.90 -12.65
N ASN A 90 -14.42 20.39 -13.57
CA ASN A 90 -15.70 19.78 -13.87
C ASN A 90 -15.65 19.05 -15.22
N VAL A 91 -16.34 17.92 -15.30
CA VAL A 91 -16.64 17.22 -16.55
C VAL A 91 -18.17 17.27 -16.73
N GLY A 92 -18.60 18.15 -17.63
CA GLY A 92 -20.02 18.55 -17.67
C GLY A 92 -20.44 19.19 -16.33
N ASN A 93 -21.45 18.63 -15.68
CA ASN A 93 -21.94 19.11 -14.38
C ASN A 93 -21.38 18.33 -13.19
N MET A 94 -20.48 17.36 -13.41
CA MET A 94 -19.92 16.52 -12.37
C MET A 94 -18.56 17.07 -11.94
N PRO A 95 -18.31 17.24 -10.62
CA PRO A 95 -16.96 17.46 -10.12
C PRO A 95 -16.05 16.30 -10.56
N ALA A 96 -14.82 16.62 -10.90
CA ALA A 96 -13.82 15.65 -11.33
C ALA A 96 -12.43 16.18 -10.98
N GLY A 97 -11.41 15.37 -11.18
CA GLY A 97 -10.03 15.82 -11.05
C GLY A 97 -9.03 14.80 -11.51
N VAL A 98 -7.79 15.24 -11.50
CA VAL A 98 -6.63 14.40 -11.78
C VAL A 98 -5.61 14.58 -10.67
N GLN A 99 -4.79 13.57 -10.44
CA GLN A 99 -3.73 13.63 -9.45
C GLN A 99 -2.51 12.82 -9.85
N ILE A 100 -1.39 13.23 -9.31
CA ILE A 100 -0.12 12.51 -9.37
C ILE A 100 0.39 12.31 -7.95
N LEU A 101 0.86 11.11 -7.65
CA LEU A 101 1.42 10.76 -6.35
C LEU A 101 2.79 10.13 -6.53
N GLN A 102 3.76 10.55 -5.72
CA GLN A 102 5.11 9.99 -5.69
C GLN A 102 5.50 9.61 -4.27
N LEU A 103 5.60 8.31 -4.02
CA LEU A 103 6.12 7.77 -2.78
C LEU A 103 7.65 7.61 -2.89
N PHE A 104 8.38 7.96 -1.84
CA PHE A 104 9.83 7.81 -1.75
C PHE A 104 10.26 7.62 -0.29
N GLY A 105 11.46 7.13 -0.06
CA GLY A 105 11.99 6.97 1.30
C GLY A 105 12.77 5.70 1.51
N SER A 106 12.70 5.14 2.70
CA SER A 106 13.51 3.99 3.10
C SER A 106 12.74 2.97 3.94
N GLU A 107 13.14 1.73 3.78
CA GLU A 107 12.87 0.63 4.71
C GLU A 107 14.21 0.10 5.23
N SER A 108 14.34 -0.04 6.55
CA SER A 108 15.61 -0.39 7.20
C SER A 108 15.40 -1.29 8.41
N GLY A 109 16.48 -1.86 8.95
CA GLY A 109 16.41 -2.74 10.11
C GLY A 109 15.64 -4.04 9.85
N GLY A 110 15.42 -4.40 8.57
CA GLY A 110 14.63 -5.56 8.17
C GLY A 110 15.23 -6.86 8.67
N ARG A 111 14.45 -7.65 9.42
CA ARG A 111 14.80 -8.99 9.91
C ARG A 111 13.58 -9.88 9.92
N VAL A 112 13.76 -11.16 9.59
CA VAL A 112 12.76 -12.20 9.80
C VAL A 112 13.45 -13.41 10.44
N GLY A 113 13.00 -13.82 11.62
CA GLY A 113 13.60 -14.91 12.38
C GLY A 113 15.07 -14.69 12.72
N GLY A 114 15.51 -13.43 12.87
CA GLY A 114 16.90 -13.05 13.10
C GLY A 114 17.74 -12.86 11.82
N SER A 115 17.27 -13.37 10.67
CA SER A 115 17.97 -13.19 9.38
C SER A 115 17.73 -11.78 8.83
N SER A 116 18.81 -11.08 8.45
CA SER A 116 18.74 -9.73 7.88
C SER A 116 18.18 -9.75 6.46
N LEU A 117 17.30 -8.79 6.18
CA LEU A 117 16.72 -8.54 4.85
C LEU A 117 17.40 -7.37 4.12
N GLY A 118 18.39 -6.71 4.76
CA GLY A 118 18.99 -5.50 4.23
C GLY A 118 18.14 -4.26 4.45
N SER A 119 18.35 -3.25 3.62
CA SER A 119 17.60 -1.99 3.61
C SER A 119 17.37 -1.54 2.18
N THR A 120 16.33 -0.74 1.95
CA THR A 120 16.07 -0.09 0.67
C THR A 120 15.93 1.42 0.84
N PHE A 121 16.31 2.16 -0.19
CA PHE A 121 16.08 3.59 -0.32
C PHE A 121 15.77 3.90 -1.78
N GLY A 122 14.78 4.75 -2.03
CA GLY A 122 14.47 5.17 -3.40
C GLY A 122 13.06 5.72 -3.55
N ALA A 123 12.57 5.70 -4.79
CA ALA A 123 11.21 6.09 -5.14
C ALA A 123 10.39 4.86 -5.55
N ALA A 124 9.13 4.81 -5.12
CA ALA A 124 8.17 3.82 -5.62
C ALA A 124 7.68 4.17 -7.03
N ASN A 125 6.87 3.32 -7.62
CA ASN A 125 6.16 3.64 -8.86
C ASN A 125 5.28 4.87 -8.65
N THR A 126 5.37 5.82 -9.56
CA THR A 126 4.50 7.01 -9.57
C THR A 126 3.05 6.55 -9.81
N ALA A 127 2.11 7.08 -9.05
CA ALA A 127 0.69 6.88 -9.31
C ALA A 127 0.12 8.06 -10.11
N LEU A 128 -0.57 7.75 -11.20
CA LEU A 128 -1.37 8.69 -11.97
C LEU A 128 -2.83 8.33 -11.76
N SER A 129 -3.69 9.31 -11.45
CA SER A 129 -5.09 9.02 -11.18
C SER A 129 -6.01 10.07 -11.78
N ALA A 130 -7.18 9.61 -12.19
CA ALA A 130 -8.33 10.46 -12.50
C ALA A 130 -9.53 9.99 -11.68
N PHE A 131 -10.36 10.94 -11.27
CA PHE A 131 -11.52 10.68 -10.44
C PHE A 131 -12.70 11.60 -10.80
N ILE A 132 -13.91 11.14 -10.52
CA ILE A 132 -15.16 11.86 -10.81
C ILE A 132 -16.18 11.58 -9.73
N TRP A 133 -17.05 12.57 -9.43
CA TRP A 133 -18.21 12.41 -8.56
C TRP A 133 -19.48 12.25 -9.40
N PRO A 134 -19.92 11.01 -9.69
CA PRO A 134 -21.21 10.79 -10.37
C PRO A 134 -22.41 11.23 -9.52
N TYR A 135 -22.22 11.39 -8.21
CA TYR A 135 -23.19 11.97 -7.32
C TYR A 135 -22.52 12.89 -6.31
N ALA A 136 -22.98 14.13 -6.22
CA ALA A 136 -22.55 15.13 -5.26
C ALA A 136 -23.74 15.97 -4.82
N ASN A 137 -24.09 15.90 -3.53
CA ASN A 137 -25.15 16.68 -2.93
C ASN A 137 -24.63 17.45 -1.70
N PRO A 138 -24.10 18.66 -1.88
CA PRO A 138 -23.55 19.46 -0.78
C PRO A 138 -24.57 19.81 0.31
N ALA A 139 -25.87 19.93 -0.04
CA ALA A 139 -26.90 20.25 0.93
C ALA A 139 -27.13 19.12 1.96
N LEU A 140 -26.88 17.87 1.56
CA LEU A 140 -26.96 16.68 2.42
C LEU A 140 -25.59 16.18 2.86
N ASN A 141 -24.49 16.83 2.45
CA ASN A 141 -23.12 16.35 2.62
C ASN A 141 -22.98 14.88 2.16
N GLN A 142 -23.40 14.59 0.93
CA GLN A 142 -23.36 13.25 0.34
C GLN A 142 -22.56 13.27 -0.95
N TYR A 143 -21.56 12.40 -1.03
CA TYR A 143 -20.67 12.37 -2.18
C TYR A 143 -20.30 10.93 -2.51
N LEU A 144 -20.50 10.54 -3.79
CA LEU A 144 -20.00 9.29 -4.36
C LEU A 144 -18.87 9.63 -5.32
N VAL A 145 -17.69 9.07 -5.12
CA VAL A 145 -16.54 9.20 -6.02
C VAL A 145 -16.18 7.87 -6.63
N VAL A 146 -15.76 7.91 -7.89
CA VAL A 146 -15.08 6.79 -8.56
C VAL A 146 -13.73 7.28 -9.05
N ALA A 147 -12.67 6.55 -8.73
CA ALA A 147 -11.31 6.87 -9.12
C ALA A 147 -10.62 5.69 -9.78
N GLY A 148 -9.80 5.97 -10.79
CA GLY A 148 -8.89 5.01 -11.39
C GLY A 148 -7.45 5.44 -11.18
N PHE A 149 -6.58 4.49 -10.87
CA PHE A 149 -5.15 4.71 -10.71
C PHE A 149 -4.36 3.83 -11.67
N LEU A 150 -3.26 4.37 -12.16
CA LEU A 150 -2.28 3.66 -12.98
C LEU A 150 -0.88 3.86 -12.40
N TYR A 151 -0.17 2.78 -12.20
CA TYR A 151 1.20 2.75 -11.68
C TYR A 151 2.14 2.15 -12.74
N PRO A 152 2.76 2.98 -13.59
CA PRO A 152 3.82 2.52 -14.47
C PRO A 152 5.03 2.05 -13.66
N PRO A 153 5.78 1.03 -14.11
CA PRO A 153 6.93 0.48 -13.38
C PRO A 153 8.18 1.36 -13.55
N VAL A 154 8.13 2.60 -13.03
CA VAL A 154 9.19 3.62 -13.13
C VAL A 154 9.97 3.82 -11.83
N GLY A 155 9.57 3.16 -10.75
CA GLY A 155 10.22 3.28 -9.45
C GLY A 155 11.62 2.69 -9.41
N SER A 156 12.34 3.00 -8.34
CA SER A 156 13.67 2.46 -8.08
C SER A 156 13.62 0.95 -7.85
N TYR A 157 14.49 0.20 -8.54
CA TYR A 157 14.57 -1.24 -8.42
C TYR A 157 15.98 -1.78 -8.66
N ASP A 158 16.47 -2.59 -7.73
CA ASP A 158 17.69 -3.35 -7.93
C ASP A 158 17.39 -4.83 -8.21
N LYS A 159 17.48 -5.21 -9.48
CA LYS A 159 17.27 -6.60 -9.94
C LYS A 159 18.22 -7.61 -9.30
N ARG A 160 19.38 -7.15 -8.79
CA ARG A 160 20.37 -8.01 -8.16
C ARG A 160 20.02 -8.36 -6.71
N GLN A 161 19.04 -7.66 -6.13
CA GLN A 161 18.64 -7.81 -4.74
C GLN A 161 17.16 -8.23 -4.60
N SER A 162 16.65 -9.01 -5.53
CA SER A 162 15.22 -9.40 -5.61
C SER A 162 14.67 -10.10 -4.36
N LEU A 163 15.53 -10.56 -3.46
CA LEU A 163 15.17 -11.20 -2.19
C LEU A 163 15.19 -10.28 -0.98
N ASN A 164 15.75 -9.08 -1.11
CA ASN A 164 15.91 -8.16 -0.01
C ASN A 164 14.86 -7.06 -0.07
N LEU A 165 14.53 -6.45 1.06
CA LEU A 165 13.78 -5.19 1.14
C LEU A 165 14.36 -4.11 0.22
N ALA A 166 15.68 -4.18 -0.02
CA ALA A 166 16.41 -3.29 -0.91
C ALA A 166 15.97 -3.31 -2.38
N SER A 167 15.09 -4.23 -2.80
CA SER A 167 14.73 -4.36 -4.20
C SER A 167 13.78 -3.27 -4.68
N SER A 168 12.78 -2.85 -3.93
CA SER A 168 11.81 -1.84 -4.35
C SER A 168 10.85 -1.41 -3.25
N LEU A 169 10.59 -0.11 -3.16
CA LEU A 169 9.47 0.43 -2.36
C LEU A 169 8.10 0.20 -3.01
N SER A 170 8.05 -0.16 -4.29
CA SER A 170 6.79 -0.41 -5.02
C SER A 170 6.15 -1.74 -4.68
N GLY A 171 6.91 -2.70 -4.18
CA GLY A 171 6.44 -4.07 -3.90
C GLY A 171 6.05 -4.89 -5.13
N TRP A 172 5.78 -4.27 -6.28
CA TRP A 172 5.51 -4.90 -7.56
C TRP A 172 6.12 -4.10 -8.71
N GLN A 173 6.71 -4.80 -9.67
CA GLN A 173 7.55 -4.21 -10.72
C GLN A 173 6.87 -4.17 -12.09
N GLY A 174 5.65 -4.66 -12.17
CA GLY A 174 4.81 -4.60 -13.35
C GLY A 174 3.90 -3.38 -13.33
N TRP A 175 3.22 -3.15 -14.44
CA TRP A 175 2.10 -2.25 -14.49
C TRP A 175 1.07 -2.64 -13.45
N THR A 176 0.56 -1.67 -12.71
CA THR A 176 -0.50 -1.89 -11.73
C THR A 176 -1.62 -0.91 -12.03
N GLY A 177 -2.85 -1.41 -12.07
CA GLY A 177 -4.07 -0.62 -12.14
C GLY A 177 -4.83 -0.72 -10.82
N ASP A 178 -5.62 0.31 -10.46
CA ASP A 178 -6.49 0.27 -9.30
C ASP A 178 -7.79 1.01 -9.60
N LEU A 179 -8.90 0.45 -9.13
CA LEU A 179 -10.22 1.06 -9.17
C LEU A 179 -10.72 1.25 -7.74
N GLN A 180 -11.09 2.48 -7.42
CA GLN A 180 -11.62 2.87 -6.11
C GLN A 180 -13.04 3.41 -6.27
N ILE A 181 -13.91 3.01 -5.36
CA ILE A 181 -15.20 3.65 -5.11
C ILE A 181 -15.19 4.19 -3.69
N GLY A 182 -15.63 5.44 -3.52
CA GLY A 182 -15.66 6.12 -2.23
C GLY A 182 -17.01 6.78 -1.98
N TRP A 183 -17.43 6.77 -0.73
CA TRP A 183 -18.64 7.43 -0.25
C TRP A 183 -18.34 8.28 0.98
N ASP A 184 -18.78 9.54 0.98
CA ASP A 184 -18.79 10.43 2.15
C ASP A 184 -20.23 10.80 2.48
N GLN A 185 -20.57 10.69 3.76
CA GLN A 185 -21.91 10.97 4.27
C GLN A 185 -21.87 11.80 5.54
N GLY A 186 -22.45 12.99 5.48
CA GLY A 186 -22.75 13.79 6.68
C GLY A 186 -23.90 13.22 7.48
N ILE A 187 -23.78 13.23 8.80
CA ILE A 187 -24.81 12.84 9.76
C ILE A 187 -24.98 13.98 10.77
N GLY A 188 -25.96 14.85 10.49
CA GLY A 188 -26.15 16.08 11.28
C GLY A 188 -25.01 17.10 11.05
N PRO A 189 -24.84 18.08 11.96
CA PRO A 189 -23.96 19.22 11.71
C PRO A 189 -22.46 18.92 11.88
N ASN A 190 -22.10 17.94 12.72
CA ASN A 190 -20.72 17.77 13.17
C ASN A 190 -20.17 16.37 12.92
N PHE A 191 -20.99 15.42 12.51
CA PHE A 191 -20.58 14.04 12.32
C PHE A 191 -20.67 13.63 10.85
N SER A 192 -19.70 12.83 10.38
CA SER A 192 -19.73 12.21 9.06
C SER A 192 -18.98 10.88 9.07
N TYR A 193 -19.17 10.09 8.02
CA TYR A 193 -18.32 8.94 7.75
C TYR A 193 -17.88 8.91 6.29
N ASP A 194 -16.69 8.37 6.06
CA ASP A 194 -16.14 8.04 4.76
C ASP A 194 -15.97 6.53 4.67
N ALA A 195 -16.32 5.95 3.54
CA ALA A 195 -16.06 4.54 3.24
C ALA A 195 -15.46 4.39 1.85
N SER A 196 -14.50 3.49 1.68
CA SER A 196 -13.97 3.13 0.37
C SER A 196 -13.80 1.64 0.18
N LEU A 197 -13.83 1.25 -1.08
CA LEU A 197 -13.46 -0.06 -1.56
C LEU A 197 -12.53 0.11 -2.75
N ASP A 198 -11.38 -0.56 -2.71
CA ASP A 198 -10.34 -0.51 -3.73
C ASP A 198 -10.04 -1.92 -4.23
N VAL A 199 -9.92 -2.08 -5.55
CA VAL A 199 -9.47 -3.32 -6.17
C VAL A 199 -8.26 -3.03 -7.05
N ARG A 200 -7.13 -3.68 -6.74
CA ARG A 200 -5.89 -3.51 -7.46
C ARG A 200 -5.59 -4.70 -8.35
N PHE A 201 -5.17 -4.43 -9.57
CA PHE A 201 -4.84 -5.41 -10.61
C PHE A 201 -3.36 -5.31 -10.96
N PHE A 202 -2.71 -6.44 -11.19
CA PHE A 202 -1.27 -6.52 -11.44
C PHE A 202 -0.99 -7.14 -12.81
N GLY A 203 -0.17 -6.47 -13.61
CA GLY A 203 0.42 -7.07 -14.80
C GLY A 203 1.56 -8.01 -14.42
N ASP A 204 1.78 -9.03 -15.23
CA ASP A 204 2.87 -9.99 -15.04
C ASP A 204 4.24 -9.32 -15.12
N THR A 205 5.21 -9.89 -14.42
CA THR A 205 6.61 -9.45 -14.47
C THR A 205 7.52 -10.62 -14.77
N THR A 206 8.73 -10.33 -15.25
CA THR A 206 9.77 -11.34 -15.47
C THR A 206 11.01 -10.91 -14.71
N GLY A 207 11.55 -11.79 -13.88
CA GLY A 207 12.74 -11.48 -13.08
C GLY A 207 13.38 -12.73 -12.47
N PRO A 208 14.58 -12.59 -11.90
CA PRO A 208 15.27 -13.70 -11.26
C PRO A 208 14.53 -14.12 -9.99
N ILE A 209 14.52 -15.42 -9.70
CA ILE A 209 14.00 -15.97 -8.44
C ILE A 209 14.86 -15.47 -7.27
N GLN A 210 16.17 -15.42 -7.46
CA GLN A 210 17.18 -14.98 -6.49
C GLN A 210 18.38 -14.34 -7.19
N PRO A 211 19.10 -13.40 -6.54
CA PRO A 211 20.32 -12.81 -7.09
C PRO A 211 21.39 -13.85 -7.40
N THR A 212 21.45 -14.90 -6.58
CA THR A 212 22.42 -16.02 -6.71
C THR A 212 21.98 -17.10 -7.69
N ILE A 213 20.71 -17.10 -8.09
CA ILE A 213 20.13 -18.04 -9.05
C ILE A 213 19.61 -17.23 -10.23
N PRO A 214 20.37 -17.09 -11.32
CA PRO A 214 20.03 -16.22 -12.45
C PRO A 214 18.92 -16.81 -13.34
N LEU A 215 18.01 -17.59 -12.76
CA LEU A 215 16.83 -18.14 -13.43
C LEU A 215 15.75 -17.09 -13.47
N SER A 216 15.51 -16.55 -14.64
CA SER A 216 14.38 -15.63 -14.88
C SER A 216 13.10 -16.42 -14.97
N VAL A 217 12.10 -16.05 -14.18
CA VAL A 217 10.77 -16.65 -14.14
C VAL A 217 9.70 -15.57 -14.34
N ARG A 218 8.56 -15.99 -14.85
CA ARG A 218 7.38 -15.15 -14.92
C ARG A 218 6.69 -15.14 -13.55
N ASN A 219 6.47 -13.94 -13.02
CA ASN A 219 5.82 -13.71 -11.74
C ASN A 219 4.41 -13.16 -11.99
N HIS A 220 3.46 -13.67 -11.25
CA HIS A 220 2.05 -13.31 -11.28
C HIS A 220 1.58 -12.89 -9.91
N LYS A 221 0.59 -12.01 -9.87
CA LYS A 221 -0.09 -11.62 -8.64
C LYS A 221 -1.58 -11.47 -8.90
N ASN A 222 -2.39 -12.13 -8.07
CA ASN A 222 -3.83 -11.96 -8.05
C ASN A 222 -4.20 -10.57 -7.49
N SER A 223 -5.41 -10.12 -7.76
CA SER A 223 -5.90 -8.82 -7.32
C SER A 223 -5.88 -8.68 -5.79
N ASP A 224 -5.53 -7.49 -5.31
CA ASP A 224 -5.68 -7.09 -3.92
C ASP A 224 -7.03 -6.39 -3.74
N LEU A 225 -7.61 -6.51 -2.56
CA LEU A 225 -8.80 -5.80 -2.12
C LEU A 225 -8.48 -5.00 -0.86
N ARG A 226 -8.94 -3.75 -0.80
CA ARG A 226 -8.87 -2.91 0.40
C ARG A 226 -10.24 -2.30 0.68
N ALA A 227 -10.63 -2.31 1.96
CA ALA A 227 -11.81 -1.61 2.45
C ALA A 227 -11.39 -0.67 3.59
N GLN A 228 -11.87 0.57 3.56
CA GLN A 228 -11.54 1.57 4.56
C GLN A 228 -12.80 2.28 5.04
N LEU A 229 -12.80 2.67 6.31
CA LEU A 229 -13.87 3.40 6.96
C LEU A 229 -13.27 4.46 7.89
N TRP A 230 -13.79 5.69 7.83
CA TRP A 230 -13.54 6.72 8.80
C TRP A 230 -14.83 7.21 9.42
N LEU A 231 -14.82 7.49 10.72
CA LEU A 231 -15.85 8.21 11.45
C LEU A 231 -15.25 9.54 11.91
N ASN A 232 -15.86 10.65 11.51
CA ASN A 232 -15.31 11.98 11.66
C ASN A 232 -16.18 12.82 12.59
N TRP A 233 -15.56 13.60 13.48
CA TRP A 233 -16.20 14.55 14.34
C TRP A 233 -15.58 15.93 14.19
N ALA A 234 -16.35 16.91 13.70
CA ALA A 234 -15.94 18.32 13.60
C ALA A 234 -16.26 19.04 14.90
N TRP A 235 -15.25 19.39 15.67
CA TRP A 235 -15.38 20.19 16.92
C TRP A 235 -15.61 21.66 16.61
N THR A 236 -14.94 22.14 15.57
CA THR A 236 -15.07 23.49 15.02
C THR A 236 -15.00 23.43 13.51
N ARG A 237 -15.13 24.58 12.83
CA ARG A 237 -14.87 24.66 11.36
C ARG A 237 -13.43 24.37 10.99
N ALA A 238 -12.48 24.55 11.92
CA ALA A 238 -11.06 24.38 11.67
C ALA A 238 -10.48 23.09 12.26
N PHE A 239 -11.11 22.47 13.25
CA PHE A 239 -10.56 21.32 13.96
C PHE A 239 -11.51 20.14 13.96
N SER A 240 -10.99 18.97 13.61
CA SER A 240 -11.70 17.68 13.65
C SER A 240 -10.85 16.56 14.16
N THR A 241 -11.49 15.51 14.67
CA THR A 241 -10.88 14.24 15.02
C THR A 241 -11.61 13.10 14.32
N SER A 242 -10.88 12.02 14.05
CA SER A 242 -11.42 10.87 13.33
C SER A 242 -10.88 9.57 13.88
N ILE A 243 -11.68 8.51 13.81
CA ILE A 243 -11.26 7.14 14.05
C ILE A 243 -11.54 6.33 12.78
N GLY A 244 -10.61 5.44 12.43
CA GLY A 244 -10.69 4.70 11.18
C GLY A 244 -10.34 3.23 11.35
N TYR A 245 -10.79 2.48 10.37
CA TYR A 245 -10.46 1.08 10.19
C TYR A 245 -10.04 0.85 8.74
N GLU A 246 -9.03 0.01 8.55
CA GLU A 246 -8.60 -0.51 7.26
C GLU A 246 -8.51 -2.02 7.30
N GLY A 247 -9.13 -2.67 6.31
CA GLY A 247 -8.97 -4.08 6.00
C GLY A 247 -8.30 -4.24 4.64
N PHE A 248 -7.16 -4.92 4.59
CA PHE A 248 -6.44 -5.24 3.36
C PHE A 248 -6.36 -6.75 3.17
N PHE A 249 -6.71 -7.21 1.96
CA PHE A 249 -6.72 -8.61 1.55
C PHE A 249 -5.89 -8.72 0.26
N GLY A 250 -4.61 -9.03 0.42
CA GLY A 250 -3.66 -9.15 -0.68
C GLY A 250 -3.82 -10.47 -1.42
N GLY A 251 -3.86 -10.40 -2.74
CA GLY A 251 -3.92 -11.56 -3.59
C GLY A 251 -2.67 -12.44 -3.50
N GLU A 252 -2.83 -13.70 -3.80
CA GLU A 252 -1.71 -14.63 -3.89
C GLU A 252 -0.73 -14.20 -4.99
N SER A 253 0.56 -14.29 -4.68
CA SER A 253 1.61 -14.19 -5.68
C SER A 253 2.16 -15.57 -6.00
N TYR A 254 2.49 -15.82 -7.25
CA TYR A 254 3.05 -17.11 -7.68
C TYR A 254 3.97 -16.89 -8.89
N PHE A 255 4.87 -17.84 -9.12
CA PHE A 255 5.74 -17.82 -10.28
C PHE A 255 5.75 -19.17 -10.99
N ASP A 256 5.98 -19.13 -12.30
CA ASP A 256 6.12 -20.33 -13.12
C ASP A 256 7.37 -21.10 -12.71
N ASN A 257 7.21 -22.41 -12.47
CA ASN A 257 8.34 -23.26 -12.09
C ASN A 257 9.30 -23.40 -13.28
N PRO A 258 10.58 -23.03 -13.15
CA PRO A 258 11.56 -23.30 -14.19
C PRO A 258 11.82 -24.80 -14.33
N ILE A 259 12.38 -25.20 -15.48
CA ILE A 259 12.69 -26.62 -15.79
C ILE A 259 13.51 -27.27 -14.68
N GLN A 260 14.43 -26.52 -14.04
CA GLN A 260 15.26 -26.97 -12.92
C GLN A 260 14.47 -27.33 -11.65
N LEU A 261 13.22 -26.87 -11.53
CA LEU A 261 12.28 -27.20 -10.46
C LEU A 261 11.16 -28.16 -10.91
N GLY A 262 11.34 -28.82 -12.05
CA GLY A 262 10.38 -29.77 -12.61
C GLY A 262 9.54 -29.23 -13.76
N GLY A 263 9.65 -27.93 -14.15
CA GLY A 263 9.13 -27.34 -15.36
C GLY A 263 7.62 -27.28 -15.52
N ARG A 264 6.84 -27.71 -14.52
CA ARG A 264 5.37 -27.72 -14.55
C ARG A 264 4.80 -27.14 -13.27
N GLY A 265 3.67 -26.40 -13.43
CA GLY A 265 2.95 -25.78 -12.31
C GLY A 265 3.57 -24.48 -11.82
N HIS A 266 3.09 -24.03 -10.68
CA HIS A 266 3.43 -22.76 -10.06
C HIS A 266 3.89 -22.96 -8.62
N THR A 267 4.78 -22.09 -8.15
CA THR A 267 5.09 -21.99 -6.71
C THR A 267 4.32 -20.78 -6.16
N ASN A 268 3.43 -21.03 -5.22
CA ASN A 268 2.57 -20.04 -4.60
C ASN A 268 3.21 -19.52 -3.31
N THR A 269 3.07 -18.23 -3.06
CA THR A 269 3.59 -17.52 -1.90
C THR A 269 2.50 -17.24 -0.84
N GLY A 270 1.25 -17.55 -1.17
CA GLY A 270 0.08 -17.33 -0.34
C GLY A 270 -0.45 -15.89 -0.39
N ALA A 271 -1.63 -15.70 0.15
CA ALA A 271 -2.32 -14.42 0.27
C ALA A 271 -1.96 -13.71 1.58
N SER A 272 -2.00 -12.37 1.58
CA SER A 272 -1.80 -11.58 2.80
C SER A 272 -3.11 -10.98 3.29
N ARG A 273 -3.15 -10.64 4.59
CA ARG A 273 -4.27 -9.90 5.19
C ARG A 273 -3.77 -8.98 6.29
N GLU A 274 -4.41 -7.83 6.39
CA GLU A 274 -4.11 -6.82 7.41
C GLU A 274 -5.41 -6.21 7.90
N HIS A 275 -5.48 -5.97 9.19
CA HIS A 275 -6.55 -5.22 9.84
C HIS A 275 -5.91 -4.16 10.73
N ARG A 276 -6.21 -2.89 10.46
CA ARG A 276 -5.58 -1.74 11.10
C ARG A 276 -6.63 -0.83 11.72
N LEU A 277 -6.33 -0.32 12.90
CA LEU A 277 -7.03 0.81 13.50
C LEU A 277 -6.23 2.08 13.30
N ARG A 278 -6.93 3.18 13.05
CA ARG A 278 -6.39 4.49 12.75
C ARG A 278 -7.10 5.54 13.61
N ALA A 279 -6.38 6.57 14.05
CA ALA A 279 -6.95 7.73 14.74
C ALA A 279 -6.24 8.98 14.25
N ALA A 280 -6.99 10.01 13.88
CA ALA A 280 -6.44 11.23 13.32
C ALA A 280 -7.01 12.48 13.99
N ALA A 281 -6.21 13.54 14.00
CA ALA A 281 -6.62 14.90 14.31
C ALA A 281 -6.17 15.82 13.16
N SER A 282 -7.07 16.65 12.66
CA SER A 282 -6.75 17.59 11.60
C SER A 282 -7.16 19.02 11.97
N MET A 283 -6.35 19.99 11.53
CA MET A 283 -6.53 21.40 11.85
C MET A 283 -6.19 22.29 10.65
N PHE A 284 -7.11 23.15 10.23
CA PHE A 284 -6.85 24.26 9.35
C PHE A 284 -6.20 25.40 10.14
N LEU A 285 -4.94 25.74 9.82
CA LEU A 285 -4.22 26.87 10.39
C LEU A 285 -4.53 28.17 9.64
N SER A 286 -4.93 28.07 8.38
CA SER A 286 -5.50 29.11 7.53
C SER A 286 -6.50 28.47 6.55
N PRO A 287 -7.30 29.24 5.81
CA PRO A 287 -8.20 28.67 4.80
C PRO A 287 -7.48 27.83 3.73
N GLN A 288 -6.19 28.05 3.51
CA GLN A 288 -5.39 27.33 2.52
C GLN A 288 -4.51 26.24 3.11
N PHE A 289 -4.22 26.26 4.43
CA PHE A 289 -3.23 25.35 5.01
C PHE A 289 -3.80 24.48 6.11
N GLN A 290 -3.69 23.17 5.94
CA GLN A 290 -4.13 22.15 6.90
C GLN A 290 -2.97 21.28 7.35
N LEU A 291 -2.98 20.94 8.64
CA LEU A 291 -2.16 19.87 9.23
C LEU A 291 -3.06 18.71 9.63
N LEU A 292 -2.54 17.49 9.48
CA LEU A 292 -3.14 16.28 10.04
C LEU A 292 -2.06 15.45 10.69
N LEU A 293 -2.36 14.93 11.87
CA LEU A 293 -1.58 13.93 12.57
C LEU A 293 -2.41 12.68 12.74
N GLU A 294 -1.87 11.52 12.33
CA GLU A 294 -2.51 10.22 12.49
C GLU A 294 -1.59 9.26 13.22
N GLY A 295 -2.16 8.49 14.13
CA GLY A 295 -1.56 7.28 14.70
C GLY A 295 -2.30 6.05 14.22
N ASN A 296 -1.56 4.95 13.95
CA ASN A 296 -2.19 3.70 13.51
C ASN A 296 -1.50 2.46 14.08
N HIS A 297 -2.24 1.34 14.15
CA HIS A 297 -1.80 0.08 14.73
C HIS A 297 -2.50 -1.10 14.05
N ASP A 298 -1.72 -2.12 13.66
CA ASP A 298 -2.29 -3.35 13.13
C ASP A 298 -2.86 -4.21 14.25
N ILE A 299 -4.15 -4.49 14.23
CA ILE A 299 -4.80 -5.41 15.20
C ILE A 299 -4.64 -6.87 14.79
N ALA A 300 -4.60 -7.16 13.49
CA ALA A 300 -4.33 -8.49 12.96
C ALA A 300 -3.48 -8.45 11.70
N ARG A 301 -2.65 -9.49 11.50
CA ARG A 301 -1.78 -9.64 10.33
C ARG A 301 -1.65 -11.11 9.95
N GLY A 302 -1.66 -11.37 8.64
CA GLY A 302 -1.24 -12.64 8.04
C GLY A 302 -0.47 -12.33 6.75
N GLY A 303 0.71 -12.92 6.57
CA GLY A 303 1.56 -12.67 5.41
C GLY A 303 2.22 -11.29 5.44
N GLY A 304 3.18 -11.08 6.35
CA GLY A 304 3.96 -9.85 6.39
C GLY A 304 4.30 -9.33 7.79
N PHE A 305 4.93 -8.18 7.83
CA PHE A 305 5.25 -7.48 9.07
C PHE A 305 3.99 -6.87 9.69
N LYS A 306 3.88 -6.99 11.00
CA LYS A 306 2.81 -6.35 11.78
C LYS A 306 3.30 -5.03 12.32
N GLN A 307 2.63 -3.94 11.94
CA GLN A 307 2.92 -2.61 12.43
C GLN A 307 2.39 -2.45 13.86
N GLN A 308 3.31 -2.25 14.80
CA GLN A 308 2.98 -1.98 16.21
C GLN A 308 2.65 -0.51 16.42
N PHE A 309 3.35 0.36 15.72
CA PHE A 309 3.12 1.80 15.76
C PHE A 309 3.37 2.40 14.40
N GLY A 310 2.44 3.19 13.93
CA GLY A 310 2.57 4.03 12.75
C GLY A 310 2.18 5.46 13.07
N LEU A 311 2.89 6.39 12.46
CA LEU A 311 2.64 7.83 12.53
C LEU A 311 2.56 8.37 11.11
N VAL A 312 1.55 9.20 10.85
CA VAL A 312 1.43 9.98 9.63
C VAL A 312 1.33 11.45 9.99
N LEU A 313 2.20 12.27 9.44
CA LEU A 313 2.08 13.72 9.44
C LEU A 313 1.75 14.15 8.01
N ARG A 314 0.63 14.86 7.82
CA ARG A 314 0.22 15.40 6.54
C ARG A 314 0.14 16.92 6.59
N THR A 315 0.71 17.57 5.58
CA THR A 315 0.47 18.99 5.28
C THR A 315 -0.30 19.09 3.98
N LEU A 316 -1.25 20.00 3.91
CA LEU A 316 -2.06 20.25 2.73
C LEU A 316 -2.10 21.77 2.47
N TYR A 317 -1.84 22.16 1.22
CA TYR A 317 -1.90 23.55 0.78
C TYR A 317 -2.79 23.69 -0.46
N ILE A 318 -3.75 24.61 -0.37
CA ILE A 318 -4.74 24.93 -1.42
C ILE A 318 -4.32 26.22 -2.12
N PHE A 319 -4.27 26.24 -3.45
CA PHE A 319 -3.90 27.44 -4.25
C PHE A 319 -4.61 27.50 -5.60
#